data_f5c520d21bd0e41e250d83e8eb6ab755
#
_entry.id   f5c520d21bd0e41e250d83e8eb6ab755
#
_cell.length_a   1.000
_cell.length_b   1.000
_cell.length_c   1.000
_cell.angle_alpha   90.00
_cell.angle_beta   90.00
_cell.angle_gamma   90.00
#
_symmetry.space_group_name_H-M   'P 1'
#
loop_
_entity.id
_entity.type
_entity.pdbx_description
1 polymer ?
#
loop_
_entity_poly.entity_id
_entity_poly.type
_entity_poly.pdbx_seq_one_letter_code
_entity_poly.pdbx_strand_id
1 'polypeptide(L)'
;MAAASRTEQDGRNYGVIGARVTVTLKNGVLDPQGKAIEHALSGLGFDGIGSVRQGKVFDVELEGSDKAKAEAELKAMCEKLLANTVIEDYAIVLI
;
A
#
# COMPACT_ATOMS: atom_id res chain seq x y z
N MET A 1 -3.41 -13.95 10.08
CA MET A 1 -3.31 -13.86 8.63
C MET A 1 -3.42 -15.24 8.04
N ALA A 2 -4.52 -15.48 7.43
CA ALA A 2 -4.82 -16.80 6.92
C ALA A 2 -3.87 -17.25 5.81
N ALA A 3 -3.40 -16.30 5.01
CA ALA A 3 -2.58 -16.65 3.85
C ALA A 3 -1.21 -17.17 4.25
N ALA A 4 -0.61 -16.61 5.29
CA ALA A 4 0.71 -17.09 5.73
C ALA A 4 0.64 -18.51 6.25
N SER A 5 -0.43 -18.86 6.98
CA SER A 5 -0.53 -20.19 7.54
C SER A 5 -0.81 -21.26 6.49
N ARG A 6 -1.33 -20.87 5.34
CA ARG A 6 -1.63 -21.85 4.29
C ARG A 6 -0.38 -22.55 3.78
N THR A 7 0.71 -21.81 3.58
CA THR A 7 1.97 -22.40 3.13
C THR A 7 2.50 -23.38 4.16
N GLU A 8 2.40 -23.03 5.42
CA GLU A 8 2.85 -23.89 6.51
C GLU A 8 2.02 -25.15 6.61
N GLN A 9 0.71 -25.04 6.40
CA GLN A 9 -0.19 -26.17 6.49
C GLN A 9 0.09 -27.21 5.43
N ASP A 10 0.49 -26.80 4.26
CA ASP A 10 0.80 -27.70 3.18
C ASP A 10 2.07 -28.51 3.43
N GLY A 11 2.93 -28.03 4.31
CA GLY A 11 4.20 -28.67 4.57
C GLY A 11 5.13 -28.66 3.36
N ARG A 12 4.81 -27.88 2.35
CA ARG A 12 5.61 -27.76 1.14
C ARG A 12 6.01 -26.31 0.97
N ASN A 13 7.17 -26.11 0.41
CA ASN A 13 7.67 -24.77 0.18
C ASN A 13 7.47 -24.38 -1.27
N TYR A 14 6.33 -23.81 -1.55
CA TYR A 14 6.06 -23.28 -2.88
C TYR A 14 6.68 -21.92 -3.11
N GLY A 15 7.15 -21.32 -2.05
CA GLY A 15 7.51 -19.93 -2.11
C GLY A 15 6.28 -19.04 -2.09
N VAL A 16 6.30 -18.12 -1.18
CA VAL A 16 5.27 -17.07 -1.10
C VAL A 16 6.00 -15.75 -1.04
N ILE A 17 5.63 -14.83 -1.90
CA ILE A 17 6.22 -13.51 -1.92
C ILE A 17 5.20 -12.55 -1.34
N GLY A 18 5.56 -11.92 -0.23
CA GLY A 18 4.75 -10.87 0.37
C GLY A 18 5.18 -9.52 -0.15
N ALA A 19 4.22 -8.65 -0.33
CA ALA A 19 4.49 -7.29 -0.80
C ALA A 19 3.56 -6.31 -0.10
N ARG A 20 4.07 -5.12 0.12
CA ARG A 20 3.26 -4.02 0.62
C ARG A 20 3.19 -2.95 -0.45
N VAL A 21 1.99 -2.59 -0.85
CA VAL A 21 1.74 -1.54 -1.81
C VAL A 21 1.15 -0.34 -1.07
N THR A 22 1.81 0.78 -1.19
CA THR A 22 1.33 2.04 -0.58
C THR A 22 0.88 2.96 -1.69
N VAL A 23 -0.35 3.48 -1.57
CA VAL A 23 -0.94 4.35 -2.57
C VAL A 23 -1.26 5.69 -1.91
N THR A 24 -0.73 6.76 -2.48
CA THR A 24 -0.92 8.11 -1.95
C THR A 24 -1.27 9.05 -3.10
N LEU A 25 -1.93 10.16 -2.77
CA LEU A 25 -2.22 11.18 -3.77
C LEU A 25 -0.93 11.85 -4.22
N LYS A 26 -0.86 12.18 -5.51
CA LYS A 26 0.25 12.94 -6.06
C LYS A 26 0.35 14.29 -5.41
N ASN A 27 1.56 14.86 -5.40
CA ASN A 27 1.77 16.23 -4.96
C ASN A 27 0.89 17.17 -5.80
N GLY A 28 0.29 18.13 -5.13
CA GLY A 28 -0.57 19.09 -5.81
C GLY A 28 -2.02 18.64 -5.93
N VAL A 29 -2.33 17.37 -5.66
CA VAL A 29 -3.71 16.92 -5.59
C VAL A 29 -4.22 17.15 -4.17
N LEU A 30 -5.36 17.80 -4.06
CA LEU A 30 -5.97 18.08 -2.76
C LEU A 30 -6.39 16.79 -2.08
N ASP A 31 -6.09 16.69 -0.79
CA ASP A 31 -6.48 15.59 0.06
C ASP A 31 -7.47 16.10 1.13
N PRO A 32 -8.78 16.04 0.84
CA PRO A 32 -9.76 16.58 1.78
C PRO A 32 -9.76 15.86 3.13
N GLN A 33 -9.47 14.55 3.12
CA GLN A 33 -9.41 13.79 4.37
C GLN A 33 -8.19 14.18 5.20
N GLY A 34 -7.06 14.36 4.54
CA GLY A 34 -5.85 14.84 5.22
C GLY A 34 -6.07 16.21 5.83
N LYS A 35 -6.73 17.10 5.11
CA LYS A 35 -7.06 18.43 5.63
C LYS A 35 -8.00 18.36 6.83
N ALA A 36 -9.00 17.49 6.78
CA ALA A 36 -9.91 17.33 7.91
C ALA A 36 -9.17 16.79 9.14
N ILE A 37 -8.22 15.90 8.94
CA ILE A 37 -7.41 15.38 10.04
C ILE A 37 -6.54 16.48 10.64
N GLU A 38 -5.93 17.32 9.80
CA GLU A 38 -5.15 18.46 10.28
C GLU A 38 -5.99 19.34 11.19
N HIS A 39 -7.18 19.66 10.75
CA HIS A 39 -8.11 20.48 11.53
C HIS A 39 -8.47 19.82 12.86
N ALA A 40 -8.77 18.55 12.83
CA ALA A 40 -9.14 17.80 14.03
C ALA A 40 -7.98 17.77 15.03
N LEU A 41 -6.77 17.54 14.55
CA LEU A 41 -5.59 17.50 15.41
C LEU A 41 -5.34 18.87 16.06
N SER A 42 -5.50 19.93 15.30
CA SER A 42 -5.36 21.29 15.83
C SER A 42 -6.39 21.54 16.91
N GLY A 43 -7.64 21.11 16.70
CA GLY A 43 -8.69 21.24 17.69
C GLY A 43 -8.43 20.44 18.97
N LEU A 44 -7.64 19.39 18.88
CA LEU A 44 -7.25 18.57 20.02
C LEU A 44 -6.02 19.13 20.76
N GLY A 45 -5.46 20.22 20.28
CA GLY A 45 -4.35 20.87 20.95
C GLY A 45 -2.97 20.49 20.42
N PHE A 46 -2.90 19.78 19.29
CA PHE A 46 -1.61 19.45 18.69
C PHE A 46 -1.15 20.62 17.82
N ASP A 47 -0.12 21.29 18.28
CA ASP A 47 0.49 22.40 17.55
C ASP A 47 1.61 21.90 16.65
N GLY A 48 1.94 22.67 15.65
CA GLY A 48 3.08 22.36 14.80
C GLY A 48 2.82 21.33 13.74
N ILE A 49 1.55 20.98 13.48
CA ILE A 49 1.21 20.07 12.40
C ILE A 49 1.39 20.80 11.08
N GLY A 50 2.36 20.37 10.29
CA GLY A 50 2.61 21.00 8.99
C GLY A 50 1.60 20.57 7.95
N SER A 51 1.44 19.27 7.79
CA SER A 51 0.46 18.72 6.86
C SER A 51 0.18 17.27 7.19
N VAL A 52 -0.99 16.81 6.78
CA VAL A 52 -1.38 15.41 6.91
C VAL A 52 -1.85 14.93 5.54
N ARG A 53 -1.29 13.82 5.11
CA ARG A 53 -1.69 13.17 3.85
C ARG A 53 -2.12 11.76 4.19
N GLN A 54 -3.24 11.35 3.64
CA GLN A 54 -3.80 10.03 3.88
C GLN A 54 -3.62 9.18 2.64
N GLY A 55 -3.38 7.90 2.84
CA GLY A 55 -3.23 6.97 1.73
C GLY A 55 -3.79 5.61 2.08
N LYS A 56 -3.55 4.66 1.21
CA LYS A 56 -4.01 3.28 1.37
C LYS A 56 -2.81 2.35 1.37
N VAL A 57 -2.94 1.24 2.10
CA VAL A 57 -1.94 0.19 2.11
C VAL A 57 -2.61 -1.12 1.74
N PHE A 58 -2.00 -1.85 0.81
CA PHE A 58 -2.43 -3.19 0.45
C PHE A 58 -1.32 -4.15 0.78
N ASP A 59 -1.61 -5.19 1.54
CA ASP A 59 -0.69 -6.30 1.74
C ASP A 59 -1.12 -7.42 0.82
N VAL A 60 -0.21 -7.82 -0.08
CA VAL A 60 -0.50 -8.78 -1.13
C VAL A 60 0.44 -9.96 -0.98
N GLU A 61 -0.10 -11.16 -1.10
CA GLU A 61 0.73 -12.36 -1.17
C GLU A 61 0.58 -12.98 -2.54
N LEU A 62 1.71 -13.34 -3.13
CA LEU A 62 1.75 -14.00 -4.42
C LEU A 62 2.42 -15.34 -4.26
N GLU A 63 1.88 -16.35 -4.92
CA GLU A 63 2.52 -17.66 -4.97
C GLU A 63 3.69 -17.62 -5.94
N GLY A 64 4.76 -18.31 -5.57
CA GLY A 64 5.94 -18.38 -6.39
C GLY A 64 7.17 -17.88 -5.67
N SER A 65 8.30 -17.95 -6.34
CA SER A 65 9.57 -17.52 -5.78
C SER A 65 10.35 -16.58 -6.70
N ASP A 66 9.77 -16.23 -7.84
CA ASP A 66 10.42 -15.35 -8.80
C ASP A 66 10.06 -13.91 -8.47
N LYS A 67 10.98 -13.22 -7.81
CA LYS A 67 10.74 -11.84 -7.36
C LYS A 67 10.53 -10.87 -8.50
N ALA A 68 11.27 -11.07 -9.59
CA ALA A 68 11.14 -10.17 -10.74
C ALA A 68 9.76 -10.30 -11.38
N LYS A 69 9.26 -11.52 -11.49
CA LYS A 69 7.91 -11.74 -11.99
C LYS A 69 6.87 -11.17 -11.05
N ALA A 70 7.07 -11.33 -9.74
CA ALA A 70 6.16 -10.80 -8.74
C ALA A 70 6.09 -9.28 -8.83
N GLU A 71 7.23 -8.63 -8.97
CA GLU A 71 7.26 -7.17 -9.09
C GLU A 71 6.51 -6.70 -10.33
N ALA A 72 6.69 -7.39 -11.46
CA ALA A 72 5.99 -7.04 -12.69
C ALA A 72 4.48 -7.20 -12.54
N GLU A 73 4.06 -8.27 -11.89
CA GLU A 73 2.63 -8.50 -11.65
C GLU A 73 2.03 -7.47 -10.71
N LEU A 74 2.75 -7.14 -9.65
CA LEU A 74 2.31 -6.12 -8.70
C LEU A 74 2.16 -4.76 -9.36
N LYS A 75 3.11 -4.42 -10.20
CA LYS A 75 3.05 -3.17 -10.95
C LYS A 75 1.80 -3.15 -11.85
N ALA A 76 1.53 -4.24 -12.53
CA ALA A 76 0.34 -4.36 -13.36
C ALA A 76 -0.93 -4.24 -12.53
N MET A 77 -0.96 -4.83 -11.35
CA MET A 77 -2.10 -4.71 -10.44
C MET A 77 -2.34 -3.27 -10.03
N CYS A 78 -1.27 -2.54 -9.71
CA CYS A 78 -1.38 -1.14 -9.33
C CYS A 78 -1.93 -0.31 -10.49
N GLU A 79 -1.40 -0.53 -11.69
CA GLU A 79 -1.80 0.24 -12.88
C GLU A 79 -3.25 -0.05 -13.27
N LYS A 80 -3.71 -1.27 -13.05
CA LYS A 80 -5.04 -1.67 -13.51
C LYS A 80 -6.13 -1.49 -12.47
N LEU A 81 -5.79 -1.56 -11.18
CA LEU A 81 -6.82 -1.58 -10.16
C LEU A 81 -6.46 -0.84 -8.88
N LEU A 82 -5.27 -1.09 -8.32
CA LEU A 82 -4.99 -0.66 -6.95
C LEU A 82 -4.81 0.86 -6.83
N ALA A 83 -4.33 1.50 -7.87
CA ALA A 83 -4.10 2.93 -7.86
C ALA A 83 -4.75 3.59 -9.07
N ASN A 84 -5.27 4.78 -8.85
CA ASN A 84 -5.69 5.64 -9.96
C ASN A 84 -4.49 6.50 -10.33
N THR A 85 -3.73 6.06 -11.32
CA THR A 85 -2.43 6.67 -11.63
C THR A 85 -2.52 8.07 -12.21
N VAL A 86 -3.72 8.54 -12.51
CA VAL A 86 -3.92 9.93 -12.90
C VAL A 86 -3.67 10.86 -11.71
N ILE A 87 -4.12 10.45 -10.52
CA ILE A 87 -4.06 11.29 -9.33
C ILE A 87 -3.26 10.67 -8.18
N GLU A 88 -2.85 9.40 -8.31
CA GLU A 88 -2.18 8.69 -7.22
C GLU A 88 -0.82 8.15 -7.66
N ASP A 89 0.10 8.14 -6.72
CA ASP A 89 1.37 7.43 -6.83
C ASP A 89 1.27 6.14 -6.02
N TYR A 90 2.11 5.17 -6.37
CA TYR A 90 2.18 3.95 -5.59
C TYR A 90 3.64 3.54 -5.40
N ALA A 91 3.89 2.81 -4.33
CA ALA A 91 5.19 2.22 -4.05
C ALA A 91 4.99 0.76 -3.68
N ILE A 92 5.88 -0.09 -4.17
CA ILE A 92 5.84 -1.52 -3.92
C ILE A 92 7.09 -1.90 -3.16
N VAL A 93 6.91 -2.56 -2.02
CA VAL A 93 8.02 -3.08 -1.23
C VAL A 93 7.78 -4.57 -1.05
N LEU A 94 8.75 -5.38 -1.48
CA LEU A 94 8.69 -6.81 -1.20
C LEU A 94 9.14 -7.05 0.24
N ILE A 95 8.43 -7.92 0.91
CA ILE A 95 8.65 -8.19 2.32
C ILE A 95 9.38 -9.50 2.50
#